data_e2f9c2d9e7f3ee6ea4a915f8ee0b507f
#
_entry.id   e2f9c2d9e7f3ee6ea4a915f8ee0b507f
#
_cell.length_a   1.000
_cell.length_b   1.000
_cell.length_c   1.000
_cell.angle_alpha   90.00
_cell.angle_beta   90.00
_cell.angle_gamma   90.00
#
_symmetry.space_group_name_H-M   'P 1'
#
loop_
_entity.id
_entity.type
_entity.pdbx_description
1 polymer ?
#
loop_
_entity_poly.entity_id
_entity_poly.type
_entity_poly.pdbx_seq_one_letter_code
_entity_poly.pdbx_strand_id
1 'polypeptide(L)'
;MSSFAMSASAPAAVNVVSRARVPQRRRAVSRGSSTATRRAIQEPEGETATEEAQPAGRAADEDIPAPVGTASKEEFMAWMTGAQRLPTQKMDLVVDLPEGRGLVARENVKKGESLLEIPDATLITVERAVAESKLGPAHAKLQEWSLLAAFLAEQALAIEQGDDSGKFAVYIRALPRRTGGVLDWPEEDIETLLAGSPSLAAAKYRQESVEAAIVDIRADFPQLTPGALRWAFDVLFSRLIRLPSRGGELALVPWADMLNHKPGCEAYIDDSGGMVCLSPDRKYRPGEQVFASYGARPSSELLISYGFAPPVGENPDDFYDLVLGVAPDDRYAEEKAKALRDLGLRPVETFPLRLNGYPKQLLQYASFILCDPKDPKTLPELAQSALVGNKAVKTFLGAITGGKRGTQGEILGGEAGEIAVREMLADLTTDALSKYPNTLEKDRDIAAQDPSKPAKSKKSKFTNEIMPTDFNAGNDRAFPNADTWVGVFSEPVRQTQRSVAAARVRVSERRILAKTDSEVRLQLRKMKAGMMTKSK
;
A
#
# COMPACT_ATOMS: atom_id res chain seq x y z
N MET A 1 -0.21 21.31 15.40
CA MET A 1 0.05 21.37 13.95
C MET A 1 0.67 20.04 13.58
N SER A 2 -0.20 19.08 13.23
CA SER A 2 0.22 17.71 12.90
C SER A 2 0.71 17.68 11.48
N SER A 3 2.00 17.40 11.32
CA SER A 3 2.62 17.07 10.03
C SER A 3 1.97 15.78 9.52
N PHE A 4 1.08 15.88 8.54
CA PHE A 4 0.59 14.75 7.76
C PHE A 4 1.74 14.23 6.89
N ALA A 5 2.59 13.37 7.45
CA ALA A 5 3.39 12.48 6.65
C ALA A 5 2.43 11.45 6.05
N MET A 6 2.03 11.63 4.78
CA MET A 6 1.41 10.56 3.95
C MET A 6 2.45 9.48 3.64
N SER A 7 3.18 9.03 4.65
CA SER A 7 3.95 7.80 4.65
C SER A 7 2.95 6.66 4.79
N ALA A 8 2.96 5.76 3.83
CA ALA A 8 2.03 4.67 3.68
C ALA A 8 2.15 3.61 4.78
N SER A 9 1.68 3.91 5.97
CA SER A 9 1.38 2.88 6.97
C SER A 9 0.10 3.27 7.66
N ALA A 10 -1.00 2.69 7.18
CA ALA A 10 -2.23 2.65 7.95
C ALA A 10 -1.95 2.04 9.33
N PRO A 11 -2.68 2.43 10.38
CA PRO A 11 -2.68 1.67 11.61
C PRO A 11 -3.26 0.28 11.29
N ALA A 12 -2.39 -0.73 11.17
CA ALA A 12 -2.84 -2.11 11.08
C ALA A 12 -3.63 -2.46 12.35
N ALA A 13 -4.62 -3.34 12.24
CA ALA A 13 -5.40 -3.79 13.38
C ALA A 13 -4.46 -4.27 14.50
N VAL A 14 -4.58 -3.67 15.67
CA VAL A 14 -3.72 -3.97 16.81
C VAL A 14 -4.00 -5.39 17.28
N ASN A 15 -3.04 -6.29 17.16
CA ASN A 15 -3.09 -7.58 17.84
C ASN A 15 -2.81 -7.34 19.32
N VAL A 16 -3.88 -7.19 20.09
CA VAL A 16 -3.80 -7.02 21.54
C VAL A 16 -3.50 -8.39 22.16
N VAL A 17 -2.34 -8.51 22.78
CA VAL A 17 -1.93 -9.74 23.45
C VAL A 17 -2.51 -9.75 24.85
N SER A 18 -3.63 -10.45 25.05
CA SER A 18 -4.08 -10.82 26.40
C SER A 18 -3.36 -12.10 26.88
N ARG A 19 -3.02 -12.17 28.16
CA ARG A 19 -2.41 -13.37 28.75
C ARG A 19 -3.32 -14.57 28.56
N ALA A 20 -2.87 -15.57 27.81
CA ALA A 20 -3.53 -16.88 27.78
C ALA A 20 -3.60 -17.42 29.20
N ARG A 21 -4.80 -17.58 29.74
CA ARG A 21 -5.04 -18.24 31.02
C ARG A 21 -4.56 -19.69 30.92
N VAL A 22 -3.57 -20.06 31.71
CA VAL A 22 -3.22 -21.45 31.97
C VAL A 22 -4.50 -22.17 32.46
N PRO A 23 -4.92 -23.27 31.84
CA PRO A 23 -6.15 -23.96 32.25
C PRO A 23 -5.96 -24.59 33.63
N GLN A 24 -6.50 -23.95 34.65
CA GLN A 24 -6.72 -24.62 35.94
C GLN A 24 -7.82 -25.68 35.77
N ARG A 25 -7.48 -26.93 36.06
CA ARG A 25 -8.42 -28.05 36.14
C ARG A 25 -9.62 -27.67 36.99
N ARG A 26 -10.77 -27.42 36.38
CA ARG A 26 -12.05 -27.25 37.09
C ARG A 26 -12.55 -28.59 37.55
N ARG A 27 -12.68 -28.75 38.88
CA ARG A 27 -13.59 -29.71 39.53
C ARG A 27 -15.03 -29.30 39.22
N ALA A 28 -15.83 -30.26 38.80
CA ALA A 28 -17.25 -30.09 38.56
C ALA A 28 -17.99 -29.84 39.89
N VAL A 29 -18.84 -28.82 39.94
CA VAL A 29 -19.95 -28.69 40.89
C VAL A 29 -21.17 -28.17 40.14
N SER A 30 -22.30 -28.80 40.49
CA SER A 30 -23.61 -28.80 39.83
C SER A 30 -24.45 -27.54 40.01
N ARG A 31 -25.27 -27.29 38.97
CA ARG A 31 -26.63 -26.74 38.90
C ARG A 31 -27.13 -25.68 39.92
N GLY A 32 -27.62 -24.59 39.36
CA GLY A 32 -28.58 -23.68 39.95
C GLY A 32 -29.16 -22.73 38.91
N SER A 33 -30.41 -22.93 38.53
CA SER A 33 -31.20 -22.06 37.66
C SER A 33 -31.64 -20.80 38.40
N SER A 34 -31.57 -19.65 37.75
CA SER A 34 -32.36 -18.45 38.16
C SER A 34 -32.63 -17.56 36.96
N THR A 35 -33.91 -17.44 36.68
CA THR A 35 -34.56 -16.48 35.79
C THR A 35 -34.50 -15.09 36.39
N ALA A 36 -34.12 -14.07 35.60
CA ALA A 36 -34.36 -12.68 35.92
C ALA A 36 -34.61 -11.81 34.65
N THR A 37 -35.84 -11.52 34.49
CA THR A 37 -36.61 -10.36 34.02
C THR A 37 -35.89 -9.28 33.19
N ARG A 38 -36.34 -9.16 31.93
CA ARG A 38 -36.20 -7.97 31.07
C ARG A 38 -36.93 -6.78 31.68
N ARG A 39 -36.25 -5.65 31.78
CA ARG A 39 -36.85 -4.33 31.90
C ARG A 39 -36.50 -3.50 30.67
N ALA A 40 -37.55 -3.13 29.94
CA ALA A 40 -37.49 -2.16 28.86
C ALA A 40 -37.26 -0.75 29.44
N ILE A 41 -36.41 0.04 28.84
CA ILE A 41 -36.31 1.48 29.05
C ILE A 41 -36.70 2.15 27.73
N GLN A 42 -37.70 3.03 27.82
CA GLN A 42 -38.26 3.86 26.75
C GLN A 42 -37.25 4.91 26.29
N GLU A 43 -37.21 5.14 24.99
CA GLU A 43 -36.56 6.28 24.33
C GLU A 43 -37.40 7.54 24.47
N PRO A 44 -36.80 8.74 24.52
CA PRO A 44 -37.48 9.97 24.20
C PRO A 44 -37.26 10.35 22.73
N GLU A 45 -38.35 10.53 22.01
CA GLU A 45 -38.38 11.11 20.67
C GLU A 45 -37.88 12.58 20.71
N GLY A 46 -36.94 12.86 19.80
CA GLY A 46 -36.44 14.21 19.53
C GLY A 46 -35.91 14.25 18.12
N GLU A 47 -36.76 14.71 17.19
CA GLU A 47 -36.37 15.00 15.81
C GLU A 47 -35.28 16.07 15.75
N THR A 48 -34.12 15.71 15.21
CA THR A 48 -33.29 16.62 14.43
C THR A 48 -32.73 15.80 13.27
N ALA A 49 -33.17 16.14 12.06
CA ALA A 49 -32.63 15.60 10.82
C ALA A 49 -31.16 16.03 10.71
N THR A 50 -30.28 15.13 11.06
CA THR A 50 -28.88 15.14 10.63
C THR A 50 -28.85 14.48 9.26
N GLU A 51 -28.50 15.27 8.25
CA GLU A 51 -28.17 14.81 6.91
C GLU A 51 -27.08 13.73 7.06
N GLU A 52 -27.46 12.48 6.89
CA GLU A 52 -26.54 11.35 6.88
C GLU A 52 -25.58 11.56 5.71
N ALA A 53 -24.32 11.85 6.01
CA ALA A 53 -23.25 11.80 5.04
C ALA A 53 -23.25 10.39 4.44
N GLN A 54 -23.62 10.27 3.17
CA GLN A 54 -23.53 9.02 2.43
C GLN A 54 -22.08 8.52 2.49
N PRO A 55 -21.84 7.21 2.70
CA PRO A 55 -20.50 6.65 2.68
C PRO A 55 -19.86 6.99 1.34
N ALA A 56 -18.59 7.40 1.38
CA ALA A 56 -17.78 7.77 0.22
C ALA A 56 -17.71 6.59 -0.77
N GLY A 57 -18.70 6.52 -1.64
CA GLY A 57 -18.74 5.56 -2.73
C GLY A 57 -17.71 5.94 -3.79
N ARG A 58 -17.23 4.92 -4.50
CA ARG A 58 -16.42 5.02 -5.72
C ARG A 58 -16.87 6.21 -6.56
N ALA A 59 -15.90 7.07 -6.99
CA ALA A 59 -16.21 8.06 -8.02
C ALA A 59 -16.79 7.33 -9.25
N ALA A 60 -18.02 7.67 -9.63
CA ALA A 60 -18.58 7.19 -10.87
C ALA A 60 -17.68 7.66 -12.04
N ASP A 61 -17.69 6.97 -13.18
CA ASP A 61 -16.91 7.41 -14.34
C ASP A 61 -17.28 8.85 -14.76
N GLU A 62 -18.51 9.25 -14.45
CA GLU A 62 -19.08 10.59 -14.69
C GLU A 62 -18.43 11.69 -13.83
N ASP A 63 -17.85 11.33 -12.66
CA ASP A 63 -17.21 12.29 -11.76
C ASP A 63 -15.76 12.62 -12.13
N ILE A 64 -15.14 11.82 -13.02
CA ILE A 64 -13.77 12.04 -13.50
C ILE A 64 -13.85 12.98 -14.70
N PRO A 65 -13.05 14.07 -14.76
CA PRO A 65 -13.08 15.01 -15.88
C PRO A 65 -13.00 14.31 -17.24
N ALA A 66 -13.91 14.63 -18.15
CA ALA A 66 -14.07 13.97 -19.43
C ALA A 66 -12.81 13.92 -20.32
N PRO A 67 -11.95 14.97 -20.38
CA PRO A 67 -10.76 15.00 -21.23
C PRO A 67 -9.63 14.07 -20.79
N VAL A 68 -9.67 13.57 -19.55
CA VAL A 68 -8.63 12.66 -19.04
C VAL A 68 -8.70 11.32 -19.79
N GLY A 69 -7.54 10.84 -20.24
CA GLY A 69 -7.43 9.60 -21.00
C GLY A 69 -7.78 9.73 -22.49
N THR A 70 -7.85 10.94 -23.04
CA THR A 70 -8.27 11.19 -24.42
C THR A 70 -7.14 11.52 -25.39
N ALA A 71 -5.94 11.92 -24.92
CA ALA A 71 -4.82 12.19 -25.83
C ALA A 71 -4.41 10.91 -26.58
N SER A 72 -4.09 11.05 -27.88
CA SER A 72 -3.48 9.96 -28.63
C SER A 72 -1.97 9.84 -28.34
N LYS A 73 -1.39 8.68 -28.67
CA LYS A 73 0.07 8.47 -28.57
C LYS A 73 0.81 9.49 -29.44
N GLU A 74 0.33 9.72 -30.65
CA GLU A 74 0.91 10.64 -31.62
C GLU A 74 0.90 12.08 -31.10
N GLU A 75 -0.21 12.51 -30.50
CA GLU A 75 -0.37 13.82 -29.89
C GLU A 75 0.59 14.01 -28.71
N PHE A 76 0.67 13.02 -27.83
CA PHE A 76 1.62 13.05 -26.71
C PHE A 76 3.07 13.09 -27.18
N MET A 77 3.45 12.29 -28.17
CA MET A 77 4.80 12.29 -28.72
C MET A 77 5.13 13.59 -29.44
N ALA A 78 4.17 14.18 -30.18
CA ALA A 78 4.34 15.48 -30.80
C ALA A 78 4.54 16.61 -29.76
N TRP A 79 3.78 16.56 -28.66
CA TRP A 79 3.94 17.48 -27.53
C TRP A 79 5.31 17.32 -26.85
N MET A 80 5.74 16.09 -26.57
CA MET A 80 7.03 15.80 -25.94
C MET A 80 8.20 16.29 -26.81
N THR A 81 8.21 15.95 -28.08
CA THR A 81 9.33 16.30 -29.01
C THR A 81 9.32 17.75 -29.42
N GLY A 82 8.15 18.36 -29.60
CA GLY A 82 7.97 19.74 -30.00
C GLY A 82 8.01 20.71 -28.81
N ALA A 83 6.91 20.79 -28.05
CA ALA A 83 6.75 21.77 -26.98
C ALA A 83 7.70 21.53 -25.80
N GLN A 84 7.98 20.29 -25.44
CA GLN A 84 8.86 19.94 -24.33
C GLN A 84 10.31 19.73 -24.75
N ARG A 85 10.61 19.73 -26.05
CA ARG A 85 11.97 19.57 -26.61
C ARG A 85 12.67 18.30 -26.09
N LEU A 86 11.91 17.20 -25.97
CA LEU A 86 12.47 15.93 -25.57
C LEU A 86 13.56 15.51 -26.55
N PRO A 87 14.80 15.23 -26.11
CA PRO A 87 15.83 14.66 -26.95
C PRO A 87 15.40 13.33 -27.58
N THR A 88 16.08 12.92 -28.66
CA THR A 88 15.83 11.59 -29.25
C THR A 88 16.07 10.50 -28.20
N GLN A 89 15.05 9.73 -27.92
CA GLN A 89 15.09 8.66 -26.90
C GLN A 89 15.49 7.32 -27.53
N LYS A 90 16.13 6.48 -26.73
CA LYS A 90 16.47 5.09 -27.08
C LYS A 90 15.34 4.11 -26.83
N MET A 91 14.17 4.60 -26.50
CA MET A 91 12.98 3.84 -26.19
C MET A 91 11.79 4.28 -27.01
N ASP A 92 10.92 3.33 -27.31
CA ASP A 92 9.61 3.56 -27.92
C ASP A 92 8.50 3.26 -26.92
N LEU A 93 7.41 4.03 -27.01
CA LEU A 93 6.19 3.77 -26.24
C LEU A 93 5.37 2.70 -26.94
N VAL A 94 5.05 1.63 -26.22
CA VAL A 94 4.24 0.50 -26.68
C VAL A 94 3.00 0.37 -25.76
N VAL A 95 1.86 -0.01 -26.32
CA VAL A 95 0.56 0.03 -25.62
C VAL A 95 -0.06 -1.35 -25.39
N ASP A 96 0.50 -2.40 -25.96
CA ASP A 96 0.00 -3.78 -25.94
C ASP A 96 0.92 -4.75 -25.17
N LEU A 97 1.64 -4.23 -24.17
CA LEU A 97 2.44 -5.06 -23.28
C LEU A 97 1.54 -5.79 -22.26
N PRO A 98 2.02 -6.87 -21.63
CA PRO A 98 1.26 -7.57 -20.58
C PRO A 98 0.82 -6.67 -19.43
N GLU A 99 1.60 -5.64 -19.11
CA GLU A 99 1.34 -4.64 -18.09
C GLU A 99 0.50 -3.45 -18.61
N GLY A 100 0.06 -3.48 -19.86
CA GLY A 100 -0.58 -2.39 -20.56
C GLY A 100 0.42 -1.57 -21.37
N ARG A 101 0.45 -0.24 -21.21
CA ARG A 101 1.45 0.60 -21.87
C ARG A 101 2.79 0.57 -21.13
N GLY A 102 3.88 0.74 -21.87
CA GLY A 102 5.23 0.77 -21.30
C GLY A 102 6.27 1.20 -22.33
N LEU A 103 7.52 1.22 -21.92
CA LEU A 103 8.63 1.61 -22.78
C LEU A 103 9.46 0.39 -23.17
N VAL A 104 9.80 0.28 -24.45
CA VAL A 104 10.68 -0.76 -24.98
C VAL A 104 11.94 -0.15 -25.57
N ALA A 105 13.05 -0.85 -25.49
CA ALA A 105 14.30 -0.41 -26.12
C ALA A 105 14.12 -0.38 -27.64
N ARG A 106 14.49 0.73 -28.28
CA ARG A 106 14.45 0.93 -29.71
C ARG A 106 15.72 0.40 -30.41
N GLU A 107 16.84 0.43 -29.69
CA GLU A 107 18.15 0.01 -30.15
C GLU A 107 18.88 -0.79 -29.05
N ASN A 108 20.07 -1.31 -29.36
CA ASN A 108 20.90 -1.94 -28.34
C ASN A 108 21.41 -0.90 -27.35
N VAL A 109 21.13 -1.10 -26.07
CA VAL A 109 21.59 -0.22 -24.97
C VAL A 109 22.48 -1.00 -24.02
N LYS A 110 23.61 -0.41 -23.63
CA LYS A 110 24.58 -1.00 -22.72
C LYS A 110 24.22 -0.65 -21.27
N LYS A 111 24.64 -1.50 -20.33
CA LYS A 111 24.55 -1.19 -18.90
C LYS A 111 25.24 0.16 -18.60
N GLY A 112 24.55 1.04 -17.87
CA GLY A 112 25.06 2.37 -17.50
C GLY A 112 24.97 3.45 -18.59
N GLU A 113 24.54 3.10 -19.80
CA GLU A 113 24.27 4.07 -20.87
C GLU A 113 22.89 4.71 -20.64
N SER A 114 22.75 6.04 -20.83
CA SER A 114 21.45 6.69 -20.60
C SER A 114 20.37 6.11 -21.51
N LEU A 115 19.26 5.67 -20.88
CA LEU A 115 18.09 5.14 -21.58
C LEU A 115 17.08 6.23 -21.92
N LEU A 116 16.88 7.15 -21.00
CA LEU A 116 16.02 8.31 -21.21
C LEU A 116 16.67 9.56 -20.65
N GLU A 117 16.29 10.70 -21.23
CA GLU A 117 16.76 12.02 -20.86
C GLU A 117 15.57 12.98 -20.95
N ILE A 118 15.12 13.51 -19.82
CA ILE A 118 13.93 14.36 -19.75
C ILE A 118 14.33 15.72 -19.21
N PRO A 119 14.12 16.82 -20.00
CA PRO A 119 14.43 18.18 -19.56
C PRO A 119 13.63 18.57 -18.30
N ASP A 120 14.24 19.23 -17.36
CA ASP A 120 13.60 19.74 -16.14
C ASP A 120 12.35 20.57 -16.43
N ALA A 121 12.35 21.31 -17.54
CA ALA A 121 11.20 22.11 -17.96
C ALA A 121 9.92 21.30 -18.20
N THR A 122 10.02 19.97 -18.38
CA THR A 122 8.92 19.05 -18.61
C THR A 122 8.27 18.58 -17.32
N LEU A 123 8.95 18.67 -16.18
CA LEU A 123 8.49 18.15 -14.90
C LEU A 123 7.37 19.01 -14.33
N ILE A 124 6.43 18.38 -13.64
CA ILE A 124 5.45 19.04 -12.77
C ILE A 124 5.94 18.88 -11.33
N THR A 125 6.67 19.88 -10.85
CA THR A 125 7.11 20.02 -9.46
C THR A 125 6.14 20.90 -8.67
N VAL A 126 6.28 20.94 -7.35
CA VAL A 126 5.50 21.85 -6.49
C VAL A 126 5.67 23.32 -6.94
N GLU A 127 6.91 23.75 -7.17
CA GLU A 127 7.21 25.13 -7.62
C GLU A 127 6.48 25.44 -8.94
N ARG A 128 6.54 24.52 -9.90
CA ARG A 128 5.91 24.72 -11.20
C ARG A 128 4.39 24.64 -11.13
N ALA A 129 3.84 23.75 -10.31
CA ALA A 129 2.40 23.71 -10.09
C ALA A 129 1.87 25.04 -9.52
N VAL A 130 2.61 25.68 -8.61
CA VAL A 130 2.25 27.02 -8.10
C VAL A 130 2.35 28.09 -9.19
N ALA A 131 3.39 28.04 -10.02
CA ALA A 131 3.61 29.05 -11.06
C ALA A 131 2.59 28.98 -12.20
N GLU A 132 2.12 27.78 -12.55
CA GLU A 132 1.19 27.54 -13.66
C GLU A 132 -0.29 27.51 -13.22
N SER A 133 -0.58 27.45 -11.91
CA SER A 133 -1.95 27.38 -11.37
C SER A 133 -2.63 28.74 -11.39
N LYS A 134 -3.95 28.74 -11.69
CA LYS A 134 -4.84 29.90 -11.62
C LYS A 134 -5.60 29.97 -10.28
N LEU A 135 -5.35 29.03 -9.34
CA LEU A 135 -6.02 28.99 -8.02
C LEU A 135 -5.61 30.14 -7.08
N GLY A 136 -4.53 30.86 -7.42
CA GLY A 136 -4.08 32.01 -6.67
C GLY A 136 -3.22 31.68 -5.44
N PRO A 137 -2.93 32.67 -4.56
CA PRO A 137 -1.93 32.54 -3.49
C PRO A 137 -2.26 31.51 -2.41
N ALA A 138 -3.53 31.16 -2.22
CA ALA A 138 -3.93 30.13 -1.25
C ALA A 138 -3.41 28.74 -1.65
N HIS A 139 -3.28 28.46 -2.96
CA HIS A 139 -2.75 27.20 -3.48
C HIS A 139 -1.34 26.89 -2.93
N ALA A 140 -0.46 27.89 -2.90
CA ALA A 140 0.91 27.72 -2.38
C ALA A 140 0.98 27.40 -0.88
N LYS A 141 -0.13 27.51 -0.13
CA LYS A 141 -0.19 27.18 1.30
C LYS A 141 -0.59 25.74 1.56
N LEU A 142 -1.06 25.01 0.56
CA LEU A 142 -1.40 23.60 0.67
C LEU A 142 -0.15 22.75 0.95
N GLN A 143 -0.37 21.61 1.59
CA GLN A 143 0.68 20.59 1.70
C GLN A 143 1.02 20.03 0.32
N GLU A 144 2.27 19.60 0.11
CA GLU A 144 2.84 19.19 -1.17
C GLU A 144 1.91 18.26 -2.00
N TRP A 145 1.36 17.21 -1.38
CA TRP A 145 0.43 16.28 -2.05
C TRP A 145 -0.90 16.94 -2.42
N SER A 146 -1.48 17.70 -1.51
CA SER A 146 -2.74 18.43 -1.72
C SER A 146 -2.56 19.52 -2.79
N LEU A 147 -1.39 20.18 -2.82
CA LEU A 147 -1.06 21.19 -3.80
C LEU A 147 -1.00 20.60 -5.22
N LEU A 148 -0.28 19.49 -5.39
CA LEU A 148 -0.19 18.80 -6.67
C LEU A 148 -1.54 18.23 -7.12
N ALA A 149 -2.34 17.69 -6.18
CA ALA A 149 -3.69 17.19 -6.48
C ALA A 149 -4.62 18.32 -6.93
N ALA A 150 -4.61 19.46 -6.24
CA ALA A 150 -5.42 20.62 -6.60
C ALA A 150 -5.02 21.17 -7.98
N PHE A 151 -3.72 21.22 -8.29
CA PHE A 151 -3.22 21.60 -9.61
C PHE A 151 -3.71 20.65 -10.71
N LEU A 152 -3.56 19.34 -10.55
CA LEU A 152 -4.03 18.37 -11.54
C LEU A 152 -5.54 18.46 -11.77
N ALA A 153 -6.32 18.58 -10.69
CA ALA A 153 -7.76 18.72 -10.76
C ALA A 153 -8.18 20.02 -11.46
N GLU A 154 -7.52 21.14 -11.13
CA GLU A 154 -7.72 22.44 -11.80
C GLU A 154 -7.50 22.32 -13.30
N GLN A 155 -6.35 21.78 -13.71
CA GLN A 155 -5.99 21.67 -15.12
C GLN A 155 -6.97 20.75 -15.88
N ALA A 156 -7.35 19.61 -15.30
CA ALA A 156 -8.31 18.70 -15.93
C ALA A 156 -9.70 19.35 -16.10
N LEU A 157 -10.19 20.08 -15.11
CA LEU A 157 -11.46 20.81 -15.18
C LEU A 157 -11.40 21.99 -16.17
N ALA A 158 -10.25 22.69 -16.28
CA ALA A 158 -10.07 23.76 -17.25
C ALA A 158 -10.17 23.22 -18.69
N ILE A 159 -9.50 22.10 -18.97
CA ILE A 159 -9.57 21.43 -20.27
C ILE A 159 -11.01 20.99 -20.57
N GLU A 160 -11.74 20.45 -19.60
CA GLU A 160 -13.15 20.07 -19.75
C GLU A 160 -14.05 21.25 -20.12
N GLN A 161 -13.70 22.45 -19.65
CA GLN A 161 -14.37 23.71 -19.99
C GLN A 161 -13.87 24.32 -21.31
N GLY A 162 -12.97 23.65 -22.02
CA GLY A 162 -12.45 24.08 -23.31
C GLY A 162 -11.18 24.95 -23.25
N ASP A 163 -10.53 25.06 -22.10
CA ASP A 163 -9.25 25.76 -21.94
C ASP A 163 -8.06 24.78 -22.04
N ASP A 164 -7.64 24.52 -23.25
CA ASP A 164 -6.49 23.67 -23.60
C ASP A 164 -5.16 24.45 -23.63
N SER A 165 -5.14 25.71 -23.19
CA SER A 165 -3.94 26.58 -23.28
C SER A 165 -2.86 26.25 -22.26
N GLY A 166 -3.16 25.39 -21.27
CA GLY A 166 -2.23 25.01 -20.21
C GLY A 166 -1.01 24.25 -20.77
N LYS A 167 0.17 24.60 -20.28
CA LYS A 167 1.45 23.99 -20.68
C LYS A 167 1.43 22.45 -20.66
N PHE A 168 0.70 21.87 -19.72
CA PHE A 168 0.63 20.42 -19.49
C PHE A 168 -0.68 19.79 -19.99
N ALA A 169 -1.51 20.52 -20.74
CA ALA A 169 -2.83 20.05 -21.16
C ALA A 169 -2.77 18.67 -21.87
N VAL A 170 -1.84 18.48 -22.80
CA VAL A 170 -1.66 17.22 -23.50
C VAL A 170 -1.26 16.08 -22.55
N TYR A 171 -0.35 16.35 -21.61
CA TYR A 171 0.03 15.35 -20.60
C TYR A 171 -1.14 15.00 -19.70
N ILE A 172 -1.91 15.97 -19.22
CA ILE A 172 -3.12 15.73 -18.40
C ILE A 172 -4.11 14.83 -19.15
N ARG A 173 -4.34 15.09 -20.44
CA ARG A 173 -5.19 14.23 -21.28
C ARG A 173 -4.59 12.85 -21.54
N ALA A 174 -3.26 12.70 -21.43
CA ALA A 174 -2.56 11.42 -21.55
C ALA A 174 -2.55 10.60 -20.26
N LEU A 175 -2.90 11.17 -19.11
CA LEU A 175 -3.01 10.46 -17.84
C LEU A 175 -4.19 9.46 -17.87
N PRO A 176 -4.09 8.31 -17.18
CA PRO A 176 -5.17 7.34 -17.16
C PRO A 176 -6.39 7.86 -16.39
N ARG A 177 -7.57 7.53 -16.86
CA ARG A 177 -8.83 7.78 -16.11
C ARG A 177 -8.87 6.99 -14.80
N ARG A 178 -8.29 5.79 -14.81
CA ARG A 178 -8.21 4.88 -13.67
C ARG A 178 -6.83 4.26 -13.60
N THR A 179 -6.24 4.25 -12.42
CA THR A 179 -4.90 3.67 -12.19
C THR A 179 -4.97 2.20 -11.76
N GLY A 180 -6.14 1.77 -11.27
CA GLY A 180 -6.35 0.45 -10.66
C GLY A 180 -6.00 0.38 -9.18
N GLY A 181 -5.48 1.47 -8.57
CA GLY A 181 -5.23 1.56 -7.12
C GLY A 181 -6.53 1.50 -6.30
N VAL A 182 -6.41 1.33 -4.97
CA VAL A 182 -7.59 1.12 -4.10
C VAL A 182 -8.56 2.29 -4.04
N LEU A 183 -8.18 3.49 -4.45
CA LEU A 183 -9.11 4.62 -4.59
C LEU A 183 -10.15 4.38 -5.69
N ASP A 184 -9.83 3.51 -6.63
CA ASP A 184 -10.66 3.12 -7.76
C ASP A 184 -11.51 1.87 -7.49
N TRP A 185 -11.34 1.23 -6.30
CA TRP A 185 -12.04 0.01 -5.98
C TRP A 185 -13.41 0.26 -5.36
N PRO A 186 -14.46 -0.52 -5.72
CA PRO A 186 -15.69 -0.57 -4.94
C PRO A 186 -15.40 -1.00 -3.50
N GLU A 187 -16.15 -0.47 -2.54
CA GLU A 187 -16.00 -0.82 -1.12
C GLU A 187 -16.18 -2.33 -0.89
N GLU A 188 -17.16 -2.94 -1.57
CA GLU A 188 -17.42 -4.39 -1.52
C GLU A 188 -16.19 -5.21 -1.94
N ASP A 189 -15.47 -4.77 -3.00
CA ASP A 189 -14.25 -5.43 -3.46
C ASP A 189 -13.12 -5.28 -2.43
N ILE A 190 -12.99 -4.11 -1.79
CA ILE A 190 -12.01 -3.90 -0.72
C ILE A 190 -12.29 -4.85 0.44
N GLU A 191 -13.52 -4.91 0.90
CA GLU A 191 -13.91 -5.75 2.04
C GLU A 191 -13.77 -7.24 1.74
N THR A 192 -14.16 -7.67 0.56
CA THR A 192 -14.16 -9.11 0.21
C THR A 192 -12.80 -9.60 -0.26
N LEU A 193 -12.11 -8.84 -1.11
CA LEU A 193 -10.85 -9.28 -1.72
C LEU A 193 -9.66 -9.11 -0.76
N LEU A 194 -9.70 -8.14 0.16
CA LEU A 194 -8.63 -7.92 1.14
C LEU A 194 -8.95 -8.51 2.53
N ALA A 195 -10.06 -9.21 2.68
CA ALA A 195 -10.44 -9.84 3.95
C ALA A 195 -9.32 -10.73 4.50
N GLY A 196 -9.03 -10.56 5.80
CA GLY A 196 -7.98 -11.29 6.53
C GLY A 196 -6.56 -10.75 6.35
N SER A 197 -6.32 -9.91 5.34
CA SER A 197 -5.04 -9.25 5.09
C SER A 197 -4.94 -7.91 5.86
N PRO A 198 -3.75 -7.52 6.35
CA PRO A 198 -3.49 -6.16 6.84
C PRO A 198 -3.77 -5.09 5.79
N SER A 199 -3.72 -5.45 4.50
CA SER A 199 -4.02 -4.55 3.38
C SER A 199 -5.44 -3.99 3.42
N LEU A 200 -6.40 -4.68 4.07
CA LEU A 200 -7.77 -4.17 4.24
C LEU A 200 -7.79 -2.85 5.03
N ALA A 201 -7.13 -2.85 6.20
CA ALA A 201 -7.06 -1.65 7.02
C ALA A 201 -6.25 -0.54 6.33
N ALA A 202 -5.19 -0.90 5.61
CA ALA A 202 -4.38 0.04 4.85
C ALA A 202 -5.16 0.69 3.70
N ALA A 203 -5.98 -0.08 2.98
CA ALA A 203 -6.83 0.43 1.90
C ALA A 203 -7.90 1.39 2.42
N LYS A 204 -8.61 1.01 3.49
CA LYS A 204 -9.61 1.89 4.13
C LYS A 204 -9.00 3.20 4.63
N TYR A 205 -7.88 3.12 5.33
CA TYR A 205 -7.15 4.31 5.77
C TYR A 205 -6.73 5.23 4.62
N ARG A 206 -6.29 4.64 3.48
CA ARG A 206 -5.96 5.41 2.29
C ARG A 206 -7.17 6.18 1.76
N GLN A 207 -8.33 5.53 1.65
CA GLN A 207 -9.57 6.17 1.21
C GLN A 207 -10.00 7.28 2.17
N GLU A 208 -10.08 7.00 3.47
CA GLU A 208 -10.44 7.98 4.50
C GLU A 208 -9.50 9.21 4.50
N SER A 209 -8.18 8.97 4.38
CA SER A 209 -7.19 10.05 4.36
C SER A 209 -7.33 10.94 3.12
N VAL A 210 -7.65 10.36 1.98
CA VAL A 210 -7.88 11.14 0.75
C VAL A 210 -9.18 11.92 0.83
N GLU A 211 -10.27 11.33 1.33
CA GLU A 211 -11.53 12.05 1.51
C GLU A 211 -11.38 13.23 2.48
N ALA A 212 -10.65 13.05 3.58
CA ALA A 212 -10.34 14.16 4.49
C ALA A 212 -9.55 15.28 3.78
N ALA A 213 -8.53 14.92 2.98
CA ALA A 213 -7.76 15.91 2.22
C ALA A 213 -8.61 16.63 1.17
N ILE A 214 -9.56 15.94 0.52
CA ILE A 214 -10.51 16.54 -0.42
C ILE A 214 -11.39 17.56 0.28
N VAL A 215 -11.91 17.25 1.47
CA VAL A 215 -12.71 18.20 2.28
C VAL A 215 -11.88 19.44 2.60
N ASP A 216 -10.64 19.27 3.07
CA ASP A 216 -9.74 20.38 3.41
C ASP A 216 -9.42 21.26 2.18
N ILE A 217 -9.09 20.65 1.03
CA ILE A 217 -8.82 21.41 -0.21
C ILE A 217 -10.05 22.21 -0.65
N ARG A 218 -11.24 21.60 -0.61
CA ARG A 218 -12.47 22.23 -1.07
C ARG A 218 -12.99 23.34 -0.16
N ALA A 219 -12.53 23.41 1.09
CA ALA A 219 -12.80 24.55 1.96
C ALA A 219 -12.26 25.87 1.35
N ASP A 220 -11.09 25.83 0.73
CA ASP A 220 -10.48 26.99 0.07
C ASP A 220 -10.79 27.06 -1.44
N PHE A 221 -11.05 25.91 -2.09
CA PHE A 221 -11.24 25.77 -3.53
C PHE A 221 -12.52 24.99 -3.88
N PRO A 222 -13.72 25.54 -3.58
CA PRO A 222 -14.99 24.83 -3.78
C PRO A 222 -15.31 24.50 -5.25
N GLN A 223 -14.66 25.16 -6.21
CA GLN A 223 -14.77 24.89 -7.65
C GLN A 223 -14.13 23.57 -8.08
N LEU A 224 -13.21 23.01 -7.29
CA LEU A 224 -12.61 21.70 -7.56
C LEU A 224 -13.59 20.60 -7.12
N THR A 225 -13.98 19.76 -8.07
CA THR A 225 -14.94 18.67 -7.78
C THR A 225 -14.28 17.55 -6.96
N PRO A 226 -15.04 16.84 -6.10
CA PRO A 226 -14.49 15.68 -5.37
C PRO A 226 -13.94 14.61 -6.31
N GLY A 227 -14.61 14.37 -7.46
CA GLY A 227 -14.19 13.38 -8.45
C GLY A 227 -12.85 13.74 -9.09
N ALA A 228 -12.66 15.01 -9.50
CA ALA A 228 -11.40 15.48 -10.06
C ALA A 228 -10.24 15.39 -9.05
N LEU A 229 -10.49 15.74 -7.80
CA LEU A 229 -9.48 15.64 -6.73
C LEU A 229 -9.14 14.17 -6.41
N ARG A 230 -10.14 13.29 -6.31
CA ARG A 230 -9.91 11.85 -6.07
C ARG A 230 -9.10 11.22 -7.20
N TRP A 231 -9.46 11.53 -8.46
CA TRP A 231 -8.68 11.14 -9.62
C TRP A 231 -7.23 11.67 -9.55
N ALA A 232 -7.05 12.93 -9.19
CA ALA A 232 -5.72 13.53 -9.08
C ALA A 232 -4.86 12.82 -8.03
N PHE A 233 -5.41 12.52 -6.83
CA PHE A 233 -4.70 11.73 -5.83
C PHE A 233 -4.34 10.32 -6.32
N ASP A 234 -5.26 9.64 -7.03
CA ASP A 234 -5.01 8.30 -7.58
C ASP A 234 -3.84 8.32 -8.58
N VAL A 235 -3.80 9.31 -9.47
CA VAL A 235 -2.67 9.55 -10.39
C VAL A 235 -1.38 9.81 -9.61
N LEU A 236 -1.40 10.67 -8.60
CA LEU A 236 -0.20 10.99 -7.82
C LEU A 236 0.36 9.76 -7.11
N PHE A 237 -0.49 8.95 -6.46
CA PHE A 237 -0.02 7.73 -5.79
C PHE A 237 0.65 6.74 -6.72
N SER A 238 0.25 6.69 -7.98
CA SER A 238 0.78 5.75 -8.96
C SER A 238 1.93 6.30 -9.81
N ARG A 239 2.15 7.63 -9.88
CA ARG A 239 3.08 8.23 -10.85
C ARG A 239 4.08 9.22 -10.30
N LEU A 240 3.96 9.68 -9.04
CA LEU A 240 4.95 10.57 -8.46
C LEU A 240 6.30 9.88 -8.32
N ILE A 241 7.34 10.59 -8.79
CA ILE A 241 8.74 10.18 -8.68
C ILE A 241 9.43 11.10 -7.68
N ARG A 242 10.25 10.52 -6.80
CA ARG A 242 11.15 11.29 -5.93
C ARG A 242 12.44 11.58 -6.67
N LEU A 243 12.86 12.83 -6.61
CA LEU A 243 14.09 13.32 -7.22
C LEU A 243 15.20 13.36 -6.15
N PRO A 244 16.14 12.38 -6.16
CA PRO A 244 17.11 12.22 -5.08
C PRO A 244 18.04 13.42 -4.89
N SER A 245 18.52 14.02 -5.98
CA SER A 245 19.46 15.15 -5.95
C SER A 245 18.81 16.45 -5.49
N ARG A 246 17.49 16.50 -5.42
CA ARG A 246 16.68 17.64 -4.95
C ARG A 246 16.09 17.41 -3.57
N GLY A 247 16.80 16.67 -2.71
CA GLY A 247 16.34 16.38 -1.35
C GLY A 247 15.09 15.50 -1.27
N GLY A 248 14.74 14.80 -2.34
CA GLY A 248 13.56 13.95 -2.42
C GLY A 248 12.28 14.70 -2.81
N GLU A 249 12.40 15.85 -3.47
CA GLU A 249 11.27 16.57 -4.07
C GLU A 249 10.40 15.62 -4.89
N LEU A 250 9.08 15.79 -4.81
CA LEU A 250 8.11 15.03 -5.57
C LEU A 250 7.82 15.70 -6.91
N ALA A 251 7.82 14.92 -7.98
CA ALA A 251 7.46 15.41 -9.31
C ALA A 251 6.71 14.37 -10.12
N LEU A 252 5.81 14.81 -10.99
CA LEU A 252 5.39 14.02 -12.14
C LEU A 252 6.42 14.26 -13.25
N VAL A 253 6.90 13.17 -13.82
CA VAL A 253 7.95 13.18 -14.85
C VAL A 253 7.38 12.53 -16.11
N PRO A 254 6.73 13.33 -17.01
CA PRO A 254 6.18 12.82 -18.25
C PRO A 254 7.23 12.03 -19.03
N TRP A 255 6.84 10.93 -19.63
CA TRP A 255 7.69 9.94 -20.27
C TRP A 255 8.29 8.91 -19.29
N ALA A 256 8.96 9.32 -18.20
CA ALA A 256 9.51 8.38 -17.23
C ALA A 256 8.39 7.61 -16.48
N ASP A 257 7.25 8.25 -16.27
CA ASP A 257 6.08 7.65 -15.63
C ASP A 257 5.35 6.61 -16.51
N MET A 258 5.85 6.38 -17.74
CA MET A 258 5.41 5.28 -18.62
C MET A 258 6.20 3.98 -18.40
N LEU A 259 7.30 4.01 -17.62
CA LEU A 259 8.05 2.81 -17.26
C LEU A 259 7.25 1.94 -16.30
N ASN A 260 7.21 0.64 -16.58
CA ASN A 260 6.62 -0.34 -15.67
C ASN A 260 7.60 -0.78 -14.59
N HIS A 261 7.05 -1.25 -13.46
CA HIS A 261 7.83 -1.76 -12.33
C HIS A 261 8.27 -3.21 -12.54
N LYS A 262 9.52 -3.48 -12.12
CA LYS A 262 9.99 -4.85 -11.93
C LYS A 262 10.71 -4.95 -10.59
N PRO A 263 10.29 -5.90 -9.71
CA PRO A 263 11.01 -6.16 -8.47
C PRO A 263 12.48 -6.53 -8.73
N GLY A 264 13.38 -6.02 -7.89
CA GLY A 264 14.81 -6.26 -8.03
C GLY A 264 15.49 -5.59 -9.24
N CYS A 265 14.78 -4.71 -9.98
CA CYS A 265 15.40 -3.85 -10.99
C CYS A 265 16.31 -2.83 -10.30
N GLU A 266 17.56 -2.75 -10.75
CA GLU A 266 18.57 -1.82 -10.21
C GLU A 266 18.72 -0.56 -11.07
N ALA A 267 17.84 -0.35 -12.06
CA ALA A 267 17.83 0.89 -12.83
C ALA A 267 17.50 2.07 -11.90
N TYR A 268 18.30 3.11 -11.97
CA TYR A 268 18.18 4.28 -11.09
C TYR A 268 17.97 5.58 -11.87
N ILE A 269 17.29 6.51 -11.20
CA ILE A 269 17.06 7.85 -11.72
C ILE A 269 18.18 8.77 -11.23
N ASP A 270 18.81 9.50 -12.16
CA ASP A 270 19.73 10.60 -11.91
C ASP A 270 19.08 11.91 -12.37
N ASP A 271 18.97 12.87 -11.47
CA ASP A 271 18.36 14.19 -11.69
C ASP A 271 19.35 15.35 -11.45
N SER A 272 20.66 15.08 -11.45
CA SER A 272 21.70 16.05 -11.05
C SER A 272 22.10 17.05 -12.15
N GLY A 273 21.79 16.79 -13.40
CA GLY A 273 22.31 17.54 -14.55
C GLY A 273 21.33 18.51 -15.25
N GLY A 274 20.23 18.93 -14.61
CA GLY A 274 19.16 19.72 -15.27
C GLY A 274 18.27 18.86 -16.18
N MET A 275 18.43 17.55 -16.11
CA MET A 275 17.65 16.54 -16.81
C MET A 275 17.41 15.36 -15.88
N VAL A 276 16.26 14.71 -16.02
CA VAL A 276 16.01 13.41 -15.39
C VAL A 276 16.45 12.31 -16.35
N CYS A 277 17.42 11.51 -15.93
CA CYS A 277 17.98 10.42 -16.71
C CYS A 277 17.68 9.08 -16.04
N LEU A 278 17.54 8.02 -16.82
CA LEU A 278 17.47 6.65 -16.33
C LEU A 278 18.68 5.86 -16.84
N SER A 279 19.45 5.30 -15.91
CA SER A 279 20.55 4.40 -16.23
C SER A 279 20.10 2.95 -16.10
N PRO A 280 20.29 2.13 -17.14
CA PRO A 280 19.86 0.74 -17.12
C PRO A 280 20.75 -0.14 -16.23
N ASP A 281 20.12 -1.08 -15.55
CA ASP A 281 20.77 -2.09 -14.71
C ASP A 281 21.46 -3.20 -15.52
N ARG A 282 21.08 -3.39 -16.77
CA ARG A 282 21.58 -4.42 -17.69
C ARG A 282 21.65 -3.92 -19.13
N LYS A 283 22.06 -4.79 -20.02
CA LYS A 283 21.95 -4.55 -21.47
C LYS A 283 20.52 -4.81 -21.92
N TYR A 284 20.04 -4.02 -22.88
CA TYR A 284 18.76 -4.20 -23.56
C TYR A 284 18.96 -4.36 -25.05
N ARG A 285 18.10 -5.18 -25.68
CA ARG A 285 18.02 -5.35 -27.13
C ARG A 285 16.77 -4.63 -27.65
N PRO A 286 16.72 -4.27 -28.96
CA PRO A 286 15.52 -3.74 -29.55
C PRO A 286 14.28 -4.61 -29.26
N GLY A 287 13.16 -3.98 -28.87
CA GLY A 287 11.92 -4.66 -28.53
C GLY A 287 11.83 -5.20 -27.11
N GLU A 288 12.91 -5.21 -26.31
CA GLU A 288 12.84 -5.59 -24.91
C GLU A 288 12.21 -4.46 -24.07
N GLN A 289 11.24 -4.83 -23.23
CA GLN A 289 10.64 -3.88 -22.29
C GLN A 289 11.68 -3.41 -21.26
N VAL A 290 11.70 -2.12 -21.03
CA VAL A 290 12.52 -1.45 -20.02
C VAL A 290 11.67 -1.24 -18.76
N PHE A 291 12.23 -1.61 -17.63
CA PHE A 291 11.60 -1.48 -16.33
C PHE A 291 12.36 -0.49 -15.44
N ALA A 292 11.65 0.08 -14.49
CA ALA A 292 12.22 0.82 -13.38
C ALA A 292 11.82 0.19 -12.04
N SER A 293 12.56 0.49 -11.00
CA SER A 293 12.14 0.19 -9.64
C SER A 293 11.28 1.33 -9.09
N TYR A 294 10.08 1.00 -8.58
CA TYR A 294 9.26 1.97 -7.84
C TYR A 294 9.69 2.08 -6.36
N GLY A 295 10.84 1.51 -6.02
CA GLY A 295 11.37 1.38 -4.68
C GLY A 295 11.17 -0.02 -4.09
N ALA A 296 11.76 -0.26 -2.93
CA ALA A 296 11.63 -1.50 -2.17
C ALA A 296 10.24 -1.56 -1.50
N ARG A 297 9.22 -1.93 -2.27
CA ARG A 297 7.80 -1.94 -1.85
C ARG A 297 7.27 -3.36 -1.76
N PRO A 298 6.56 -3.73 -0.70
CA PRO A 298 5.84 -5.01 -0.65
C PRO A 298 4.70 -5.05 -1.67
N SER A 299 4.30 -6.24 -2.07
CA SER A 299 3.17 -6.44 -3.01
C SER A 299 1.87 -5.81 -2.51
N SER A 300 1.66 -5.72 -1.20
CA SER A 300 0.53 -5.02 -0.58
C SER A 300 0.51 -3.52 -0.91
N GLU A 301 1.66 -2.84 -0.84
CA GLU A 301 1.76 -1.42 -1.17
C GLU A 301 1.66 -1.17 -2.68
N LEU A 302 2.23 -2.07 -3.50
CA LEU A 302 2.06 -2.03 -4.95
C LEU A 302 0.59 -2.17 -5.34
N LEU A 303 -0.16 -3.05 -4.69
CA LEU A 303 -1.60 -3.17 -4.89
C LEU A 303 -2.34 -1.89 -4.50
N ILE A 304 -2.09 -1.37 -3.29
CA ILE A 304 -2.82 -0.20 -2.77
C ILE A 304 -2.60 1.04 -3.65
N SER A 305 -1.37 1.28 -4.07
CA SER A 305 -1.00 2.53 -4.76
C SER A 305 -1.04 2.43 -6.28
N TYR A 306 -0.81 1.25 -6.85
CA TYR A 306 -0.65 1.06 -8.30
C TYR A 306 -1.62 0.04 -8.90
N GLY A 307 -2.39 -0.67 -8.08
CA GLY A 307 -3.42 -1.60 -8.55
C GLY A 307 -2.93 -2.96 -9.02
N PHE A 308 -1.67 -3.31 -8.80
CA PHE A 308 -1.13 -4.61 -9.19
C PHE A 308 -0.28 -5.25 -8.08
N ALA A 309 -0.07 -6.55 -8.18
CA ALA A 309 0.91 -7.28 -7.38
C ALA A 309 1.74 -8.18 -8.29
N PRO A 310 3.08 -8.23 -8.12
CA PRO A 310 3.94 -9.16 -8.86
C PRO A 310 3.52 -10.62 -8.66
N PRO A 311 3.90 -11.54 -9.55
CA PRO A 311 3.69 -12.96 -9.34
C PRO A 311 4.27 -13.42 -8.01
N VAL A 312 3.59 -14.39 -7.37
CA VAL A 312 3.95 -14.85 -6.02
C VAL A 312 5.38 -15.37 -5.96
N GLY A 313 6.19 -14.75 -5.10
CA GLY A 313 7.58 -15.11 -4.87
C GLY A 313 8.60 -14.35 -5.73
N GLU A 314 8.16 -13.48 -6.62
CA GLU A 314 9.04 -12.64 -7.43
C GLU A 314 9.42 -11.31 -6.73
N ASN A 315 8.64 -10.89 -5.74
CA ASN A 315 8.95 -9.67 -4.99
C ASN A 315 9.79 -9.99 -3.74
N PRO A 316 11.10 -9.64 -3.71
CA PRO A 316 11.97 -9.86 -2.56
C PRO A 316 11.62 -8.95 -1.37
N ASP A 317 10.87 -7.87 -1.62
CA ASP A 317 10.52 -6.88 -0.62
C ASP A 317 9.23 -7.22 0.13
N ASP A 318 8.59 -8.35 -0.18
CA ASP A 318 7.38 -8.78 0.51
C ASP A 318 7.62 -8.99 2.01
N PHE A 319 6.69 -8.48 2.80
CA PHE A 319 6.63 -8.68 4.24
C PHE A 319 5.17 -8.72 4.72
N TYR A 320 5.00 -9.27 5.92
CA TYR A 320 3.75 -9.20 6.68
C TYR A 320 3.96 -8.30 7.90
N ASP A 321 3.15 -7.29 8.04
CA ASP A 321 3.20 -6.37 9.18
C ASP A 321 2.55 -7.01 10.41
N LEU A 322 3.38 -7.44 11.37
CA LEU A 322 2.92 -7.88 12.67
C LEU A 322 2.88 -6.71 13.64
N VAL A 323 1.69 -6.34 14.08
CA VAL A 323 1.48 -5.26 15.04
C VAL A 323 1.44 -5.84 16.44
N LEU A 324 2.29 -5.31 17.33
CA LEU A 324 2.32 -5.66 18.74
C LEU A 324 2.03 -4.43 19.59
N GLY A 325 1.28 -4.62 20.66
CA GLY A 325 0.98 -3.56 21.63
C GLY A 325 0.86 -4.09 23.05
N VAL A 326 0.96 -3.20 24.01
CA VAL A 326 0.65 -3.51 25.41
C VAL A 326 -0.84 -3.83 25.50
N ALA A 327 -1.20 -4.97 26.08
CA ALA A 327 -2.58 -5.38 26.26
C ALA A 327 -3.33 -4.40 27.17
N PRO A 328 -4.56 -3.97 26.84
CA PRO A 328 -5.34 -3.08 27.68
C PRO A 328 -5.67 -3.65 29.05
N ASP A 329 -5.74 -4.96 29.16
CA ASP A 329 -5.97 -5.73 30.40
C ASP A 329 -4.66 -6.11 31.13
N ASP A 330 -3.51 -5.65 30.64
CA ASP A 330 -2.24 -5.83 31.34
C ASP A 330 -2.24 -5.04 32.64
N ARG A 331 -1.80 -5.69 33.72
CA ARG A 331 -1.79 -5.11 35.06
C ARG A 331 -1.02 -3.78 35.14
N TYR A 332 -0.03 -3.59 34.27
CA TYR A 332 0.83 -2.41 34.20
C TYR A 332 0.77 -1.72 32.82
N ALA A 333 -0.41 -1.73 32.20
CA ALA A 333 -0.57 -1.20 30.85
C ALA A 333 -0.09 0.26 30.71
N GLU A 334 -0.50 1.12 31.64
CA GLU A 334 -0.13 2.55 31.65
C GLU A 334 1.36 2.76 31.91
N GLU A 335 1.94 2.05 32.89
CA GLU A 335 3.34 2.15 33.23
C GLU A 335 4.25 1.63 32.11
N LYS A 336 3.88 0.52 31.45
CA LYS A 336 4.58 0.01 30.25
C LYS A 336 4.50 1.00 29.10
N ALA A 337 3.30 1.51 28.83
CA ALA A 337 3.10 2.50 27.78
C ALA A 337 3.89 3.79 28.05
N LYS A 338 3.97 4.22 29.32
CA LYS A 338 4.81 5.34 29.75
C LYS A 338 6.28 5.06 29.53
N ALA A 339 6.78 3.90 29.97
CA ALA A 339 8.20 3.54 29.82
C ALA A 339 8.62 3.48 28.33
N LEU A 340 7.73 3.02 27.43
CA LEU A 340 7.97 3.06 26.00
C LEU A 340 8.04 4.50 25.47
N ARG A 341 7.08 5.36 25.83
CA ARG A 341 7.09 6.78 25.44
C ARG A 341 8.32 7.52 25.92
N ASP A 342 8.76 7.26 27.14
CA ASP A 342 9.97 7.86 27.73
C ASP A 342 11.25 7.50 26.93
N LEU A 343 11.25 6.37 26.23
CA LEU A 343 12.30 5.95 25.28
C LEU A 343 12.07 6.44 23.84
N GLY A 344 11.02 7.23 23.58
CA GLY A 344 10.65 7.68 22.24
C GLY A 344 10.01 6.60 21.38
N LEU A 345 9.51 5.52 21.98
CA LEU A 345 8.83 4.41 21.31
C LEU A 345 7.31 4.53 21.47
N ARG A 346 6.59 3.93 20.54
CA ARG A 346 5.13 3.89 20.63
C ARG A 346 4.68 2.69 21.47
N PRO A 347 3.58 2.82 22.23
CA PRO A 347 2.98 1.68 22.95
C PRO A 347 2.45 0.57 22.02
N VAL A 348 2.32 0.87 20.74
CA VAL A 348 1.98 -0.06 19.67
C VAL A 348 3.04 0.09 18.57
N GLU A 349 3.70 -1.01 18.21
CA GLU A 349 4.74 -1.04 17.19
C GLU A 349 4.46 -2.10 16.13
N THR A 350 4.99 -1.86 14.92
CA THR A 350 4.84 -2.75 13.78
C THR A 350 6.18 -3.38 13.42
N PHE A 351 6.18 -4.70 13.20
CA PHE A 351 7.37 -5.47 12.87
C PHE A 351 7.18 -6.23 11.56
N PRO A 352 8.04 -6.01 10.54
CA PRO A 352 7.95 -6.73 9.29
C PRO A 352 8.46 -8.17 9.45
N LEU A 353 7.58 -9.13 9.26
CA LEU A 353 7.95 -10.53 9.07
C LEU A 353 8.27 -10.75 7.60
N ARG A 354 9.39 -11.41 7.29
CA ARG A 354 9.83 -11.72 5.93
C ARG A 354 10.08 -13.21 5.75
N LEU A 355 10.16 -13.67 4.51
CA LEU A 355 10.53 -15.07 4.23
C LEU A 355 11.91 -15.47 4.77
N ASN A 356 12.83 -14.54 4.94
CA ASN A 356 14.16 -14.75 5.51
C ASN A 356 14.24 -14.49 7.02
N GLY A 357 13.12 -14.29 7.70
CA GLY A 357 13.02 -14.09 9.15
C GLY A 357 12.37 -12.78 9.57
N TYR A 358 12.59 -12.43 10.82
CA TYR A 358 12.02 -11.24 11.44
C TYR A 358 13.10 -10.49 12.25
N PRO A 359 12.91 -9.17 12.52
CA PRO A 359 13.89 -8.38 13.25
C PRO A 359 14.00 -8.83 14.71
N LYS A 360 15.22 -8.84 15.26
CA LYS A 360 15.45 -9.17 16.69
C LYS A 360 14.68 -8.26 17.65
N GLN A 361 14.46 -7.02 17.25
CA GLN A 361 13.68 -6.02 17.98
C GLN A 361 12.25 -6.49 18.26
N LEU A 362 11.67 -7.32 17.40
CA LEU A 362 10.38 -7.94 17.66
C LEU A 362 10.41 -8.79 18.94
N LEU A 363 11.44 -9.65 19.11
CA LEU A 363 11.56 -10.48 20.31
C LEU A 363 11.81 -9.66 21.57
N GLN A 364 12.60 -8.61 21.46
CA GLN A 364 12.91 -7.69 22.53
C GLN A 364 11.66 -6.93 23.00
N TYR A 365 10.94 -6.34 22.06
CA TYR A 365 9.68 -5.63 22.32
C TYR A 365 8.64 -6.57 22.91
N ALA A 366 8.49 -7.75 22.33
CA ALA A 366 7.58 -8.79 22.81
C ALA A 366 7.91 -9.20 24.25
N SER A 367 9.19 -9.38 24.59
CA SER A 367 9.60 -9.73 25.97
C SER A 367 9.27 -8.62 26.97
N PHE A 368 9.38 -7.35 26.57
CA PHE A 368 9.02 -6.22 27.43
C PHE A 368 7.51 -6.14 27.64
N ILE A 369 6.68 -6.24 26.60
CA ILE A 369 5.23 -6.18 26.76
C ILE A 369 4.68 -7.37 27.56
N LEU A 370 5.35 -8.53 27.52
CA LEU A 370 4.99 -9.73 28.30
C LEU A 370 5.53 -9.74 29.72
N CYS A 371 6.52 -8.88 30.07
CA CYS A 371 7.11 -8.92 31.41
C CYS A 371 6.08 -8.55 32.48
N ASP A 372 6.26 -9.16 33.68
CA ASP A 372 5.38 -8.95 34.84
C ASP A 372 6.26 -8.79 36.09
N PRO A 373 6.89 -7.60 36.26
CA PRO A 373 7.75 -7.36 37.40
C PRO A 373 6.96 -7.32 38.71
N LYS A 374 7.61 -7.69 39.80
CA LYS A 374 7.02 -7.57 41.14
C LYS A 374 6.79 -6.10 41.54
N ASP A 375 7.72 -5.22 41.16
CA ASP A 375 7.64 -3.78 41.38
C ASP A 375 7.56 -3.06 40.02
N PRO A 376 6.46 -2.32 39.72
CA PRO A 376 6.32 -1.57 38.49
C PRO A 376 7.35 -0.45 38.31
N LYS A 377 7.99 0.01 39.41
CA LYS A 377 9.05 1.01 39.33
C LYS A 377 10.28 0.55 38.57
N THR A 378 10.46 -0.75 38.36
CA THR A 378 11.55 -1.33 37.58
C THR A 378 11.27 -1.30 36.07
N LEU A 379 10.05 -1.00 35.61
CA LEU A 379 9.67 -1.01 34.20
C LEU A 379 10.52 -0.09 33.31
N PRO A 380 10.90 1.14 33.72
CA PRO A 380 11.78 1.98 32.90
C PRO A 380 13.16 1.33 32.67
N GLU A 381 13.75 0.69 33.70
CA GLU A 381 15.04 -0.02 33.60
C GLU A 381 14.92 -1.26 32.71
N LEU A 382 13.82 -2.01 32.84
CA LEU A 382 13.53 -3.19 32.00
C LEU A 382 13.33 -2.77 30.54
N ALA A 383 12.61 -1.69 30.26
CA ALA A 383 12.46 -1.14 28.93
C ALA A 383 13.82 -0.72 28.34
N GLN A 384 14.65 -0.04 29.12
CA GLN A 384 16.00 0.36 28.72
C GLN A 384 16.85 -0.87 28.37
N SER A 385 16.84 -1.91 29.22
CA SER A 385 17.61 -3.14 29.01
C SER A 385 17.16 -3.90 27.78
N ALA A 386 15.84 -4.08 27.62
CA ALA A 386 15.28 -4.83 26.50
C ALA A 386 15.48 -4.14 25.15
N LEU A 387 15.24 -2.82 25.10
CA LEU A 387 15.02 -2.11 23.83
C LEU A 387 16.23 -1.25 23.39
N VAL A 388 17.04 -0.77 24.33
CA VAL A 388 18.20 0.10 24.05
C VAL A 388 19.52 -0.61 24.29
N GLY A 389 19.59 -1.48 25.30
CA GLY A 389 20.82 -2.15 25.75
C GLY A 389 21.73 -1.24 26.58
N ASN A 390 22.72 -1.85 27.24
CA ASN A 390 23.62 -1.18 28.20
C ASN A 390 24.70 -0.28 27.56
N LYS A 391 24.73 -0.03 26.27
CA LYS A 391 25.67 0.87 25.59
C LYS A 391 24.94 1.92 24.77
N ALA A 392 25.00 3.14 25.32
CA ALA A 392 24.66 4.43 24.74
C ALA A 392 24.01 4.45 23.33
N VAL A 393 22.71 4.74 23.36
CA VAL A 393 21.96 5.58 22.42
C VAL A 393 22.58 5.78 21.04
N LYS A 394 22.21 4.90 20.09
CA LYS A 394 21.93 5.33 18.71
C LYS A 394 20.83 4.44 18.12
N THR A 395 19.63 4.92 18.33
CA THR A 395 18.41 4.70 17.55
C THR A 395 17.94 3.27 17.27
N PHE A 396 17.06 2.77 18.14
CA PHE A 396 16.05 1.75 17.83
C PHE A 396 15.29 2.08 16.53
N LEU A 397 14.96 3.34 16.26
CA LEU A 397 14.41 3.79 14.99
C LEU A 397 15.31 3.48 13.78
N GLY A 398 16.62 3.59 13.90
CA GLY A 398 17.56 3.28 12.83
C GLY A 398 17.61 1.80 12.45
N ALA A 399 17.22 0.89 13.34
CA ALA A 399 17.15 -0.54 13.08
C ALA A 399 15.87 -0.95 12.32
N ILE A 400 14.76 -0.25 12.54
CA ILE A 400 13.49 -0.42 11.81
C ILE A 400 13.57 0.17 10.40
N THR A 401 14.38 1.23 10.22
CA THR A 401 14.54 1.94 8.93
C THR A 401 15.77 1.50 8.10
N GLY A 402 16.45 0.41 8.49
CA GLY A 402 17.56 -0.15 7.69
C GLY A 402 18.95 0.42 8.02
N GLY A 403 19.11 1.23 9.07
CA GLY A 403 20.40 1.75 9.52
C GLY A 403 21.28 0.66 10.16
N LYS A 404 22.52 0.52 9.70
CA LYS A 404 23.48 -0.48 10.16
C LYS A 404 23.91 -0.22 11.63
N ARG A 405 23.77 -1.26 12.49
CA ARG A 405 24.29 -1.43 13.86
C ARG A 405 23.53 -0.68 14.96
N GLY A 406 22.36 -1.22 15.33
CA GLY A 406 21.76 -0.95 16.65
C GLY A 406 22.41 -1.78 17.75
N THR A 407 22.50 -1.20 18.96
CA THR A 407 22.92 -1.88 20.19
C THR A 407 22.01 -3.09 20.47
N GLN A 408 22.59 -4.18 20.94
CA GLN A 408 21.86 -5.40 21.25
C GLN A 408 21.16 -5.23 22.60
N GLY A 409 19.88 -4.90 22.61
CA GLY A 409 19.02 -5.14 23.76
C GLY A 409 18.87 -6.65 24.02
N GLU A 410 18.33 -7.01 25.15
CA GLU A 410 18.16 -8.41 25.56
C GLU A 410 16.70 -8.83 25.58
N ILE A 411 16.45 -10.15 25.52
CA ILE A 411 15.13 -10.70 25.75
C ILE A 411 14.97 -10.89 27.26
N LEU A 412 13.99 -10.20 27.85
CA LEU A 412 13.75 -10.26 29.29
C LEU A 412 13.29 -11.65 29.74
N GLY A 413 13.64 -12.02 30.97
CA GLY A 413 13.19 -13.28 31.57
C GLY A 413 14.02 -14.50 31.19
N GLY A 414 15.16 -14.33 30.53
CA GLY A 414 16.06 -15.41 30.16
C GLY A 414 15.36 -16.49 29.31
N GLU A 415 15.72 -17.76 29.52
CA GLU A 415 15.17 -18.90 28.74
C GLU A 415 13.64 -19.01 28.83
N ALA A 416 13.04 -18.71 30.00
CA ALA A 416 11.57 -18.73 30.18
C ALA A 416 10.90 -17.58 29.43
N GLY A 417 11.49 -16.38 29.44
CA GLY A 417 11.00 -15.25 28.66
C GLY A 417 11.11 -15.48 27.16
N GLU A 418 12.20 -16.10 26.71
CA GLU A 418 12.35 -16.48 25.30
C GLU A 418 11.30 -17.49 24.84
N ILE A 419 10.92 -18.44 25.69
CA ILE A 419 9.85 -19.41 25.41
C ILE A 419 8.50 -18.67 25.33
N ALA A 420 8.19 -17.82 26.32
CA ALA A 420 6.93 -17.08 26.36
C ALA A 420 6.74 -16.19 25.11
N VAL A 421 7.79 -15.50 24.67
CA VAL A 421 7.77 -14.70 23.45
C VAL A 421 7.47 -15.55 22.21
N ARG A 422 8.10 -16.72 22.09
CA ARG A 422 7.87 -17.61 20.93
C ARG A 422 6.52 -18.29 20.95
N GLU A 423 5.99 -18.63 22.13
CA GLU A 423 4.60 -19.10 22.28
C GLU A 423 3.62 -18.04 21.79
N MET A 424 3.79 -16.80 22.25
CA MET A 424 2.98 -15.68 21.76
C MET A 424 3.06 -15.52 20.24
N LEU A 425 4.27 -15.56 19.65
CA LEU A 425 4.42 -15.43 18.20
C LEU A 425 3.76 -16.58 17.43
N ALA A 426 3.84 -17.82 17.94
CA ALA A 426 3.16 -18.96 17.34
C ALA A 426 1.63 -18.80 17.37
N ASP A 427 1.09 -18.28 18.47
CA ASP A 427 -0.34 -18.02 18.62
C ASP A 427 -0.79 -16.90 17.68
N LEU A 428 -0.04 -15.80 17.59
CA LEU A 428 -0.34 -14.67 16.71
C LEU A 428 -0.28 -15.06 15.22
N THR A 429 0.72 -15.86 14.82
CA THR A 429 0.81 -16.31 13.43
C THR A 429 -0.32 -17.27 13.07
N THR A 430 -0.72 -18.14 14.00
CA THR A 430 -1.88 -19.04 13.83
C THR A 430 -3.18 -18.26 13.72
N ASP A 431 -3.39 -17.29 14.62
CA ASP A 431 -4.56 -16.39 14.58
C ASP A 431 -4.62 -15.61 13.26
N ALA A 432 -3.50 -15.03 12.83
CA ALA A 432 -3.43 -14.30 11.56
C ALA A 432 -3.77 -15.20 10.35
N LEU A 433 -3.25 -16.43 10.32
CA LEU A 433 -3.55 -17.39 9.25
C LEU A 433 -5.03 -17.79 9.22
N SER A 434 -5.69 -17.83 10.38
CA SER A 434 -7.11 -18.20 10.49
C SER A 434 -8.08 -17.15 9.94
N LYS A 435 -7.65 -15.89 9.80
CA LYS A 435 -8.48 -14.76 9.35
C LYS A 435 -8.76 -14.75 7.86
N TYR A 436 -7.95 -15.46 7.06
CA TYR A 436 -8.14 -15.48 5.61
C TYR A 436 -9.35 -16.35 5.23
N PRO A 437 -10.33 -15.81 4.48
CA PRO A 437 -11.60 -16.49 4.21
C PRO A 437 -11.47 -17.66 3.21
N ASN A 438 -10.50 -17.59 2.31
CA ASN A 438 -10.27 -18.61 1.30
C ASN A 438 -9.25 -19.65 1.77
N THR A 439 -9.34 -20.88 1.23
CA THR A 439 -8.22 -21.83 1.32
C THR A 439 -6.99 -21.30 0.57
N LEU A 440 -5.80 -21.72 0.96
CA LEU A 440 -4.56 -21.31 0.27
C LEU A 440 -4.55 -21.77 -1.20
N GLU A 441 -5.12 -22.94 -1.48
CA GLU A 441 -5.25 -23.48 -2.85
C GLU A 441 -6.13 -22.59 -3.72
N LYS A 442 -7.30 -22.20 -3.22
CA LYS A 442 -8.20 -21.29 -3.94
C LYS A 442 -7.52 -19.95 -4.26
N ASP A 443 -6.78 -19.36 -3.29
CA ASP A 443 -6.06 -18.12 -3.53
C ASP A 443 -4.92 -18.32 -4.55
N ARG A 444 -4.22 -19.46 -4.54
CA ARG A 444 -3.20 -19.79 -5.56
C ARG A 444 -3.81 -19.91 -6.95
N ASP A 445 -4.96 -20.56 -7.07
CA ASP A 445 -5.66 -20.70 -8.35
C ASP A 445 -6.09 -19.34 -8.92
N ILE A 446 -6.55 -18.43 -8.06
CA ILE A 446 -6.88 -17.06 -8.47
C ILE A 446 -5.60 -16.30 -8.84
N ALA A 447 -4.56 -16.37 -8.03
CA ALA A 447 -3.28 -15.67 -8.24
C ALA A 447 -2.56 -16.08 -9.55
N ALA A 448 -2.84 -17.27 -10.06
CA ALA A 448 -2.28 -17.82 -11.30
C ALA A 448 -3.09 -17.43 -12.55
N GLN A 449 -4.23 -16.77 -12.40
CA GLN A 449 -5.02 -16.33 -13.56
C GLN A 449 -4.32 -15.21 -14.33
N ASP A 450 -4.63 -15.11 -15.62
CA ASP A 450 -4.16 -14.02 -16.46
C ASP A 450 -5.00 -12.75 -16.16
N PRO A 451 -4.41 -11.70 -15.60
CA PRO A 451 -5.13 -10.51 -15.21
C PRO A 451 -5.64 -9.68 -16.41
N SER A 452 -5.16 -9.97 -17.61
CA SER A 452 -5.59 -9.28 -18.83
C SER A 452 -6.89 -9.83 -19.42
N LYS A 453 -7.44 -10.92 -18.84
CA LYS A 453 -8.62 -11.60 -19.33
C LYS A 453 -9.73 -11.62 -18.29
N PRO A 454 -11.02 -11.56 -18.70
CA PRO A 454 -12.11 -11.76 -17.76
C PRO A 454 -12.05 -13.16 -17.12
N ALA A 455 -12.48 -13.27 -15.86
CA ALA A 455 -12.52 -14.55 -15.17
C ALA A 455 -13.38 -15.55 -15.97
N LYS A 456 -12.90 -16.79 -16.11
CA LYS A 456 -13.69 -17.85 -16.75
C LYS A 456 -14.95 -18.09 -15.94
N SER A 457 -16.13 -17.75 -16.48
CA SER A 457 -17.40 -18.10 -15.86
C SER A 457 -17.48 -19.63 -15.76
N LYS A 458 -17.69 -20.17 -14.54
CA LYS A 458 -18.11 -21.55 -14.39
C LYS A 458 -19.45 -21.65 -15.12
N LYS A 459 -19.52 -22.36 -16.25
CA LYS A 459 -20.78 -22.64 -16.94
C LYS A 459 -21.74 -23.23 -15.92
N SER A 460 -22.70 -22.44 -15.49
CA SER A 460 -23.85 -22.90 -14.73
C SER A 460 -24.58 -23.94 -15.61
N LYS A 461 -24.73 -25.13 -15.09
CA LYS A 461 -25.51 -26.20 -15.77
C LYS A 461 -27.02 -26.00 -15.60
N PHE A 462 -27.49 -24.78 -15.50
CA PHE A 462 -28.94 -24.53 -15.40
C PHE A 462 -29.37 -23.34 -16.25
N THR A 463 -30.44 -23.63 -17.01
CA THR A 463 -31.38 -22.80 -17.76
C THR A 463 -30.92 -22.28 -19.12
N ASN A 464 -31.56 -22.92 -20.15
CA ASN A 464 -31.92 -22.32 -21.42
C ASN A 464 -32.93 -21.19 -21.15
N GLU A 465 -32.47 -19.99 -20.85
CA GLU A 465 -33.25 -18.77 -21.03
C GLU A 465 -32.61 -17.97 -22.15
N ILE A 466 -33.44 -17.72 -23.16
CA ILE A 466 -33.15 -16.98 -24.36
C ILE A 466 -32.77 -15.55 -23.96
N MET A 467 -31.50 -15.23 -24.06
CA MET A 467 -31.02 -13.85 -24.00
C MET A 467 -31.36 -13.17 -25.34
N PRO A 468 -31.74 -11.87 -25.33
CA PRO A 468 -31.96 -11.14 -26.59
C PRO A 468 -30.68 -11.10 -27.40
N THR A 469 -30.79 -11.51 -28.65
CA THR A 469 -29.75 -11.49 -29.68
C THR A 469 -29.53 -10.05 -30.15
N ASP A 470 -28.79 -9.23 -29.42
CA ASP A 470 -28.21 -7.99 -29.94
C ASP A 470 -27.02 -7.55 -29.09
N PHE A 471 -26.00 -8.39 -29.05
CA PHE A 471 -24.64 -7.96 -28.74
C PHE A 471 -23.71 -8.60 -29.78
N ASN A 472 -23.11 -7.75 -30.63
CA ASN A 472 -22.07 -8.10 -31.57
C ASN A 472 -20.94 -8.85 -30.87
N ALA A 473 -21.03 -10.18 -30.83
CA ALA A 473 -20.00 -11.10 -30.34
C ALA A 473 -18.88 -11.20 -31.39
N GLY A 474 -18.08 -10.15 -31.50
CA GLY A 474 -17.04 -10.14 -32.52
C GLY A 474 -15.98 -9.06 -32.30
N ASN A 475 -15.49 -8.84 -31.08
CA ASN A 475 -14.19 -8.23 -30.81
C ASN A 475 -13.96 -8.06 -29.30
N ASP A 476 -13.94 -9.16 -28.54
CA ASP A 476 -13.48 -9.18 -27.15
C ASP A 476 -11.94 -9.11 -27.05
N ARG A 477 -11.31 -8.37 -27.92
CA ARG A 477 -9.98 -7.81 -27.64
C ARG A 477 -10.21 -6.46 -26.96
N ALA A 478 -9.93 -6.41 -25.66
CA ALA A 478 -10.19 -5.30 -24.76
C ALA A 478 -9.31 -4.04 -25.03
N PHE A 479 -9.27 -3.62 -26.29
CA PHE A 479 -8.73 -2.32 -26.67
C PHE A 479 -9.80 -1.56 -27.43
N PRO A 480 -10.55 -0.66 -26.75
CA PRO A 480 -11.42 0.25 -27.47
C PRO A 480 -10.55 1.20 -28.26
N ASN A 481 -10.74 1.20 -29.57
CA ASN A 481 -10.17 2.07 -30.57
C ASN A 481 -8.65 2.24 -30.54
N ALA A 482 -7.99 1.93 -31.63
CA ALA A 482 -6.56 2.10 -31.87
C ALA A 482 -6.03 3.52 -31.57
N ASP A 483 -6.92 4.48 -31.33
CA ASP A 483 -6.62 5.89 -31.09
C ASP A 483 -6.47 6.24 -29.60
N THR A 484 -6.93 5.41 -28.67
CA THR A 484 -6.74 5.66 -27.24
C THR A 484 -5.73 4.68 -26.65
N TRP A 485 -4.49 5.09 -26.59
CA TRP A 485 -3.39 4.34 -25.96
C TRP A 485 -3.45 4.33 -24.42
N VAL A 486 -4.43 4.98 -23.86
CA VAL A 486 -4.77 4.89 -22.44
C VAL A 486 -5.71 3.70 -22.28
N GLY A 487 -5.19 2.55 -21.88
CA GLY A 487 -5.97 1.29 -21.76
C GLY A 487 -7.18 1.45 -20.84
N VAL A 488 -8.37 1.49 -21.43
CA VAL A 488 -9.64 1.38 -20.68
C VAL A 488 -10.02 -0.09 -20.66
N PHE A 489 -9.71 -0.78 -19.59
CA PHE A 489 -10.15 -2.16 -19.40
C PHE A 489 -11.65 -2.20 -19.10
N SER A 490 -12.37 -3.18 -19.67
CA SER A 490 -13.76 -3.44 -19.29
C SER A 490 -13.88 -3.82 -17.82
N GLU A 491 -15.04 -3.58 -17.19
CA GLU A 491 -15.22 -3.90 -15.76
C GLU A 491 -14.95 -5.38 -15.42
N PRO A 492 -15.33 -6.39 -16.23
CA PRO A 492 -14.96 -7.78 -15.96
C PRO A 492 -13.45 -8.02 -15.93
N VAL A 493 -12.67 -7.33 -16.77
CA VAL A 493 -11.19 -7.41 -16.74
C VAL A 493 -10.65 -6.72 -15.51
N ARG A 494 -11.13 -5.52 -15.17
CA ARG A 494 -10.74 -4.81 -13.94
C ARG A 494 -11.02 -5.65 -12.68
N GLN A 495 -12.19 -6.29 -12.61
CA GLN A 495 -12.53 -7.19 -11.51
C GLN A 495 -11.55 -8.37 -11.41
N THR A 496 -11.15 -8.93 -12.56
CA THR A 496 -10.12 -9.99 -12.57
C THR A 496 -8.78 -9.45 -12.09
N GLN A 497 -8.35 -8.27 -12.53
CA GLN A 497 -7.11 -7.63 -12.10
C GLN A 497 -7.09 -7.44 -10.58
N ARG A 498 -8.16 -6.87 -10.01
CA ARG A 498 -8.31 -6.70 -8.55
C ARG A 498 -8.22 -8.04 -7.81
N SER A 499 -8.97 -9.03 -8.28
CA SER A 499 -9.01 -10.37 -7.67
C SER A 499 -7.65 -11.06 -7.71
N VAL A 500 -6.95 -11.02 -8.84
CA VAL A 500 -5.60 -11.61 -9.02
C VAL A 500 -4.58 -10.89 -8.14
N ALA A 501 -4.57 -9.57 -8.14
CA ALA A 501 -3.61 -8.79 -7.33
C ALA A 501 -3.83 -9.04 -5.83
N ALA A 502 -5.07 -9.01 -5.35
CA ALA A 502 -5.40 -9.31 -3.96
C ALA A 502 -5.03 -10.76 -3.57
N ALA A 503 -5.29 -11.74 -4.45
CA ALA A 503 -4.91 -13.13 -4.20
C ALA A 503 -3.39 -13.30 -4.14
N ARG A 504 -2.62 -12.63 -4.99
CA ARG A 504 -1.15 -12.63 -4.94
C ARG A 504 -0.63 -12.09 -3.62
N VAL A 505 -1.19 -10.98 -3.13
CA VAL A 505 -0.85 -10.43 -1.79
C VAL A 505 -1.18 -11.43 -0.70
N ARG A 506 -2.41 -11.96 -0.63
CA ARG A 506 -2.81 -12.93 0.40
C ARG A 506 -1.95 -14.20 0.38
N VAL A 507 -1.57 -14.71 -0.79
CA VAL A 507 -0.67 -15.87 -0.89
C VAL A 507 0.73 -15.54 -0.38
N SER A 508 1.29 -14.38 -0.72
CA SER A 508 2.61 -13.93 -0.24
C SER A 508 2.61 -13.77 1.29
N GLU A 509 1.62 -13.11 1.85
CA GLU A 509 1.45 -12.93 3.30
C GLU A 509 1.34 -14.28 4.05
N ARG A 510 0.49 -15.17 3.56
CA ARG A 510 0.30 -16.52 4.16
C ARG A 510 1.56 -17.38 4.08
N ARG A 511 2.37 -17.26 3.02
CA ARG A 511 3.66 -17.94 2.94
C ARG A 511 4.63 -17.43 4.01
N ILE A 512 4.67 -16.12 4.25
CA ILE A 512 5.51 -15.51 5.28
C ILE A 512 5.05 -15.96 6.66
N LEU A 513 3.77 -15.88 6.96
CA LEU A 513 3.18 -16.31 8.23
C LEU A 513 3.44 -17.79 8.51
N ALA A 514 3.18 -18.68 7.55
CA ALA A 514 3.41 -20.12 7.69
C ALA A 514 4.89 -20.45 7.89
N LYS A 515 5.79 -19.74 7.22
CA LYS A 515 7.23 -19.90 7.41
C LYS A 515 7.65 -19.47 8.81
N THR A 516 7.19 -18.32 9.27
CA THR A 516 7.45 -17.79 10.62
C THR A 516 6.92 -18.74 11.69
N ASP A 517 5.67 -19.20 11.58
CA ASP A 517 5.07 -20.17 12.50
C ASP A 517 5.90 -21.45 12.61
N SER A 518 6.27 -22.01 11.47
CA SER A 518 7.10 -23.23 11.40
C SER A 518 8.45 -23.05 12.10
N GLU A 519 9.14 -21.95 11.86
CA GLU A 519 10.44 -21.64 12.46
C GLU A 519 10.32 -21.41 13.99
N VAL A 520 9.33 -20.65 14.41
CA VAL A 520 9.08 -20.38 15.83
C VAL A 520 8.77 -21.67 16.58
N ARG A 521 7.88 -22.54 16.03
CA ARG A 521 7.55 -23.82 16.64
C ARG A 521 8.74 -24.79 16.67
N LEU A 522 9.60 -24.75 15.66
CA LEU A 522 10.84 -25.55 15.67
C LEU A 522 11.80 -25.10 16.79
N GLN A 523 11.96 -23.77 16.95
CA GLN A 523 12.79 -23.22 18.02
C GLN A 523 12.21 -23.57 19.41
N LEU A 524 10.90 -23.42 19.60
CA LEU A 524 10.20 -23.82 20.84
C LEU A 524 10.45 -25.28 21.22
N ARG A 525 10.34 -26.20 20.25
CA ARG A 525 10.60 -27.63 20.50
C ARG A 525 12.03 -27.87 20.96
N LYS A 526 13.01 -27.22 20.33
CA LYS A 526 14.44 -27.34 20.69
C LYS A 526 14.69 -26.80 22.12
N MET A 527 14.14 -25.65 22.47
CA MET A 527 14.31 -25.04 23.79
C MET A 527 13.68 -25.90 24.90
N LYS A 528 12.43 -26.35 24.70
CA LYS A 528 11.75 -27.22 25.67
C LYS A 528 12.47 -28.57 25.87
N ALA A 529 13.02 -29.15 24.81
CA ALA A 529 13.85 -30.36 24.91
C ALA A 529 15.15 -30.13 25.67
N GLY A 530 15.81 -28.98 25.46
CA GLY A 530 17.02 -28.58 26.19
C GLY A 530 16.78 -28.37 27.70
N MET A 531 15.63 -27.81 28.08
CA MET A 531 15.23 -27.68 29.50
C MET A 531 15.05 -29.05 30.18
N MET A 532 14.39 -30.00 29.47
CA MET A 532 14.17 -31.34 30.02
C MET A 532 15.47 -32.13 30.24
N THR A 533 16.53 -31.85 29.47
CA THR A 533 17.85 -32.47 29.66
C THR A 533 18.68 -31.82 30.77
N LYS A 534 18.46 -30.53 31.06
CA LYS A 534 19.13 -29.82 32.18
C LYS A 534 18.50 -30.11 33.56
N SER A 535 17.28 -30.60 33.58
CA SER A 535 16.54 -30.90 34.82
C SER A 535 16.67 -32.37 35.26
N LYS A 536 17.37 -33.21 34.49
CA LYS A 536 17.84 -34.55 34.85
C LYS A 536 19.31 -34.52 35.25
#